data_7c7a9ad4e8119a6ee7a1a34e3f682e4b
#
_entry.id   7c7a9ad4e8119a6ee7a1a34e3f682e4b
#
_cell.length_a   1.000
_cell.length_b   1.000
_cell.length_c   1.000
_cell.angle_alpha   90.00
_cell.angle_beta   90.00
_cell.angle_gamma   90.00
#
_symmetry.space_group_name_H-M   'P 1'
#
loop_
_entity.id
_entity.type
_entity.pdbx_description
1 polymer ?
#
loop_
_entity_poly.entity_id
_entity_poly.type
_entity_poly.pdbx_seq_one_letter_code
_entity_poly.pdbx_strand_id
1 'polypeptide(L)'
;MFEKVPAWSPINTLIVSFVCGVLFCLPAIAAAQERVVSYQTTASIQPDSSVQLTERIAYDFDSNLKRGIYRDIDTVKKLDGKSYRLEISDVLVVDDTGNPYEVEILNRREDVRLNIGGDTPRWTGVTVFEISYTIDGILVFNEDNDALLLDAVGFDWGVPIVESGATVLLPATVDENELVYECFVGQPGSTNPCDDVQVGAHTVATGSTASQVNQLTFAHNSNLGNGAGMTIGVTFPKGLVTETQPIEIKPIPDVFIAWLILSLLPLVLAVPHFYRKAKTKLLLPIVRQYDAPADVALYEAGLILKHTYSTKHLAAQIISLAQRGYLKIVHYQKEKFFFFKESGYLYVQLRPGTDLPEFERTLLEELTAAKFTITNTAALEAISVDHTIPDEIANNIKSAVAVTQVKKLQNKFAKPFERLSKLARTNSVQNGVFVEDFTVARLSAVFSLFRYLLLSAGSLVLLYTVLKLFYSERSFETITLVTVGTCIVSAALIAIIGLLIYQLPNLSQKGVAAKEHLLGLEQYMEVAEKERMDFHFDPEKNPELFEKLLPYAVLLGMQKRWIKHLDKLDHQPNWYHSSSGQQFSATSLNSVVSSMNSSTTGAGSAGGGFGGGGGGSR
;
A
#
# COMPACT_ATOMS: atom_id res chain seq x y z
N MET A 1 56.97 13.18 30.24
CA MET A 1 57.09 11.73 30.06
C MET A 1 56.78 11.45 28.59
N PHE A 2 57.81 11.45 27.74
CA PHE A 2 57.63 11.27 26.29
C PHE A 2 57.73 9.79 25.98
N GLU A 3 56.61 9.20 25.55
CA GLU A 3 56.56 7.83 25.07
C GLU A 3 57.16 7.73 23.65
N LYS A 4 58.15 6.86 23.51
CA LYS A 4 58.86 6.63 22.25
C LYS A 4 57.96 5.87 21.25
N VAL A 5 57.74 6.48 20.09
CA VAL A 5 57.17 5.81 18.92
C VAL A 5 58.18 4.76 18.41
N PRO A 6 57.76 3.48 18.20
CA PRO A 6 58.70 2.46 17.72
C PRO A 6 59.08 2.74 16.24
N ALA A 7 60.38 2.71 15.97
CA ALA A 7 60.95 2.87 14.62
C ALA A 7 60.51 1.66 13.76
N TRP A 8 59.94 1.96 12.60
CA TRP A 8 59.56 0.93 11.60
C TRP A 8 60.83 0.26 11.05
N SER A 9 60.77 -1.07 10.92
CA SER A 9 61.89 -1.82 10.34
C SER A 9 62.04 -1.50 8.84
N PRO A 10 63.27 -1.52 8.28
CA PRO A 10 63.55 -1.21 6.87
C PRO A 10 62.78 -2.15 5.89
N ILE A 11 62.37 -3.32 6.34
CA ILE A 11 61.58 -4.27 5.55
C ILE A 11 60.13 -3.75 5.32
N ASN A 12 59.52 -3.14 6.34
CA ASN A 12 58.16 -2.59 6.20
C ASN A 12 58.15 -1.35 5.29
N THR A 13 59.19 -0.55 5.27
CA THR A 13 59.31 0.60 4.37
C THR A 13 59.46 0.15 2.91
N LEU A 14 60.21 -0.93 2.65
CA LEU A 14 60.38 -1.52 1.31
C LEU A 14 59.07 -2.15 0.79
N ILE A 15 58.28 -2.82 1.66
CA ILE A 15 57.00 -3.39 1.28
C ILE A 15 55.97 -2.30 0.97
N VAL A 16 55.91 -1.24 1.77
CA VAL A 16 55.00 -0.10 1.51
C VAL A 16 55.37 0.62 0.22
N SER A 17 56.67 0.84 -0.04
CA SER A 17 57.12 1.45 -1.30
C SER A 17 56.86 0.58 -2.52
N PHE A 18 56.96 -0.75 -2.41
CA PHE A 18 56.66 -1.67 -3.50
C PHE A 18 55.13 -1.77 -3.76
N VAL A 19 54.31 -1.76 -2.72
CA VAL A 19 52.84 -1.76 -2.84
C VAL A 19 52.33 -0.44 -3.42
N CYS A 20 52.89 0.72 -3.00
CA CYS A 20 52.56 2.01 -3.62
C CYS A 20 53.02 2.08 -5.08
N GLY A 21 54.21 1.54 -5.43
CA GLY A 21 54.69 1.49 -6.82
C GLY A 21 53.82 0.63 -7.74
N VAL A 22 53.30 -0.49 -7.26
CA VAL A 22 52.40 -1.36 -8.02
C VAL A 22 50.99 -0.75 -8.18
N LEU A 23 50.50 0.00 -7.18
CA LEU A 23 49.22 0.71 -7.28
C LEU A 23 49.28 1.91 -8.27
N PHE A 24 50.45 2.53 -8.48
CA PHE A 24 50.59 3.62 -9.46
C PHE A 24 50.81 3.15 -10.90
N CYS A 25 51.11 1.87 -11.11
CA CYS A 25 51.31 1.27 -12.44
C CYS A 25 50.07 0.54 -12.98
N LEU A 26 48.91 0.66 -12.33
CA LEU A 26 47.68 0.21 -12.98
C LEU A 26 47.39 1.17 -14.15
N PRO A 27 47.30 0.67 -15.40
CA PRO A 27 46.86 1.51 -16.49
C PRO A 27 45.47 2.06 -16.08
N ALA A 28 45.33 3.38 -16.13
CA ALA A 28 43.99 3.97 -16.04
C ALA A 28 43.17 3.30 -17.12
N ILE A 29 42.25 2.42 -16.73
CA ILE A 29 41.24 1.90 -17.63
C ILE A 29 40.49 3.16 -18.04
N ALA A 30 40.71 3.63 -19.27
CA ALA A 30 39.90 4.70 -19.84
C ALA A 30 38.47 4.18 -19.81
N ALA A 31 37.68 4.70 -18.88
CA ALA A 31 36.28 4.38 -18.86
C ALA A 31 35.68 4.82 -20.19
N ALA A 32 34.99 3.93 -20.87
CA ALA A 32 34.25 4.23 -22.08
C ALA A 32 33.38 5.46 -21.83
N GLN A 33 33.65 6.56 -22.52
CA GLN A 33 32.97 7.83 -22.31
C GLN A 33 32.03 8.12 -23.47
N GLU A 34 30.75 7.90 -23.26
CA GLU A 34 29.72 8.25 -24.20
C GLU A 34 29.71 9.76 -24.45
N ARG A 35 29.40 10.17 -25.69
CA ARG A 35 29.32 11.58 -26.09
C ARG A 35 28.43 11.74 -27.31
N VAL A 36 27.94 12.94 -27.51
CA VAL A 36 27.38 13.37 -28.80
C VAL A 36 28.52 13.96 -29.63
N VAL A 37 28.81 13.34 -30.76
CA VAL A 37 29.86 13.80 -31.68
C VAL A 37 29.43 15.07 -32.39
N SER A 38 28.19 15.12 -32.89
CA SER A 38 27.61 16.28 -33.55
C SER A 38 26.12 16.36 -33.29
N TYR A 39 25.63 17.55 -32.97
CA TYR A 39 24.22 17.86 -32.79
C TYR A 39 23.85 19.02 -33.69
N GLN A 40 23.01 18.79 -34.70
CA GLN A 40 22.58 19.79 -35.65
C GLN A 40 21.06 19.89 -35.66
N THR A 41 20.52 21.10 -35.43
CA THR A 41 19.09 21.37 -35.44
C THR A 41 18.72 22.24 -36.62
N THR A 42 17.73 21.85 -37.40
CA THR A 42 17.13 22.68 -38.44
C THR A 42 15.71 23.04 -38.03
N ALA A 43 15.42 24.33 -37.94
CA ALA A 43 14.10 24.86 -37.61
C ALA A 43 13.53 25.57 -38.86
N SER A 44 12.54 24.97 -39.49
CA SER A 44 11.85 25.54 -40.68
C SER A 44 10.53 26.15 -40.23
N ILE A 45 10.45 27.48 -40.24
CA ILE A 45 9.24 28.23 -39.88
C ILE A 45 8.27 28.17 -41.07
N GLN A 46 7.03 27.76 -40.81
CA GLN A 46 6.00 27.64 -41.84
C GLN A 46 5.09 28.87 -41.85
N PRO A 47 4.41 29.17 -42.99
CA PRO A 47 3.50 30.33 -43.10
C PRO A 47 2.32 30.28 -42.11
N ASP A 48 1.93 29.10 -41.63
CA ASP A 48 0.86 28.90 -40.66
C ASP A 48 1.33 29.06 -39.20
N SER A 49 2.58 29.49 -38.97
CA SER A 49 3.28 29.65 -37.70
C SER A 49 3.69 28.33 -36.97
N SER A 50 3.46 27.19 -37.58
CA SER A 50 4.09 25.96 -37.11
C SER A 50 5.60 25.99 -37.42
N VAL A 51 6.40 25.27 -36.63
CA VAL A 51 7.84 25.13 -36.84
C VAL A 51 8.18 23.66 -36.98
N GLN A 52 8.66 23.27 -38.15
CA GLN A 52 9.17 21.93 -38.41
C GLN A 52 10.62 21.86 -37.95
N LEU A 53 10.87 21.01 -36.96
CA LEU A 53 12.21 20.78 -36.43
C LEU A 53 12.78 19.45 -36.93
N THR A 54 14.06 19.47 -37.27
CA THR A 54 14.84 18.27 -37.58
C THR A 54 16.13 18.31 -36.78
N GLU A 55 16.30 17.37 -35.88
CA GLU A 55 17.50 17.22 -35.04
C GLU A 55 18.31 16.04 -35.55
N ARG A 56 19.54 16.28 -35.99
CA ARG A 56 20.46 15.26 -36.46
C ARG A 56 21.54 15.06 -35.40
N ILE A 57 21.51 13.92 -34.71
CA ILE A 57 22.33 13.59 -33.53
C ILE A 57 23.25 12.43 -33.89
N ALA A 58 24.56 12.66 -33.93
CA ALA A 58 25.55 11.60 -34.04
C ALA A 58 26.04 11.24 -32.62
N TYR A 59 25.52 10.15 -32.07
CA TYR A 59 25.80 9.70 -30.71
C TYR A 59 26.85 8.58 -30.72
N ASP A 60 27.92 8.75 -29.95
CA ASP A 60 28.97 7.77 -29.77
C ASP A 60 28.76 7.00 -28.45
N PHE A 61 28.31 5.76 -28.57
CA PHE A 61 28.14 4.84 -27.43
C PHE A 61 29.48 4.27 -26.93
N ASP A 62 30.61 4.60 -27.61
CA ASP A 62 31.92 4.00 -27.40
C ASP A 62 31.80 2.45 -27.49
N SER A 63 32.36 1.73 -26.54
CA SER A 63 32.28 0.27 -26.44
C SER A 63 31.04 -0.23 -25.69
N ASN A 64 30.20 0.66 -25.19
CA ASN A 64 29.00 0.30 -24.43
C ASN A 64 27.88 -0.20 -25.37
N LEU A 65 27.36 -1.39 -25.09
CA LEU A 65 26.22 -1.91 -25.80
C LEU A 65 24.92 -1.33 -25.21
N LYS A 66 24.20 -0.54 -25.99
CA LYS A 66 23.01 0.21 -25.54
C LYS A 66 21.75 -0.11 -26.36
N ARG A 67 20.60 0.22 -25.80
CA ARG A 67 19.28 0.03 -26.44
C ARG A 67 18.89 1.19 -27.37
N GLY A 68 19.57 2.33 -27.27
CA GLY A 68 19.31 3.55 -28.00
C GLY A 68 19.46 4.78 -27.12
N ILE A 69 18.84 5.88 -27.52
CA ILE A 69 18.82 7.15 -26.80
C ILE A 69 17.40 7.53 -26.39
N TYR A 70 17.28 8.45 -25.45
CA TYR A 70 16.01 9.16 -25.22
C TYR A 70 16.19 10.65 -25.52
N ARG A 71 15.13 11.29 -26.02
CA ARG A 71 15.06 12.72 -26.25
C ARG A 71 13.81 13.27 -25.56
N ASP A 72 14.03 14.21 -24.64
CA ASP A 72 12.96 14.94 -23.96
C ASP A 72 12.74 16.28 -24.70
N ILE A 73 11.51 16.57 -25.09
CA ILE A 73 11.10 17.77 -25.81
C ILE A 73 10.09 18.51 -24.94
N ASP A 74 10.43 19.73 -24.53
CA ASP A 74 9.57 20.55 -23.70
C ASP A 74 8.24 20.87 -24.40
N THR A 75 7.12 20.72 -23.69
CA THR A 75 5.76 21.06 -24.14
C THR A 75 5.18 22.26 -23.39
N VAL A 76 6.00 22.91 -22.55
CA VAL A 76 5.60 24.10 -21.80
C VAL A 76 6.64 25.20 -21.97
N LYS A 77 6.22 26.33 -22.55
CA LYS A 77 7.00 27.54 -22.68
C LYS A 77 6.60 28.53 -21.57
N LYS A 78 7.59 29.17 -20.92
CA LYS A 78 7.36 30.26 -19.94
C LYS A 78 7.74 31.59 -20.59
N LEU A 79 6.80 32.52 -20.62
CA LEU A 79 7.00 33.86 -21.15
C LEU A 79 6.23 34.87 -20.27
N ASP A 80 6.89 35.94 -19.82
CA ASP A 80 6.31 37.00 -18.98
C ASP A 80 5.55 36.51 -17.75
N GLY A 81 6.08 35.47 -17.08
CA GLY A 81 5.47 34.89 -15.88
C GLY A 81 4.24 34.00 -16.15
N LYS A 82 3.90 33.79 -17.39
CA LYS A 82 2.83 32.88 -17.84
C LYS A 82 3.42 31.63 -18.44
N SER A 83 2.67 30.54 -18.39
CA SER A 83 3.02 29.26 -19.03
C SER A 83 2.11 29.01 -20.22
N TYR A 84 2.71 28.60 -21.34
CA TYR A 84 2.00 28.29 -22.56
C TYR A 84 2.28 26.87 -22.99
N ARG A 85 1.29 26.18 -23.55
CA ARG A 85 1.44 24.84 -24.07
C ARG A 85 1.97 24.87 -25.50
N LEU A 86 2.97 24.03 -25.75
CA LEU A 86 3.43 23.67 -27.07
C LEU A 86 2.78 22.35 -27.50
N GLU A 87 2.34 22.24 -28.73
CA GLU A 87 1.79 21.02 -29.31
C GLU A 87 2.83 20.39 -30.24
N ILE A 88 3.14 19.09 -30.01
CA ILE A 88 4.10 18.34 -30.81
C ILE A 88 3.35 17.31 -31.64
N SER A 89 3.59 17.31 -32.97
CA SER A 89 2.98 16.39 -33.92
C SER A 89 4.01 15.84 -34.91
N ASP A 90 3.60 14.89 -35.73
CA ASP A 90 4.34 14.34 -36.87
C ASP A 90 5.75 13.82 -36.53
N VAL A 91 5.90 13.19 -35.38
CA VAL A 91 7.19 12.65 -34.91
C VAL A 91 7.64 11.49 -35.80
N LEU A 92 8.80 11.66 -36.42
CA LEU A 92 9.47 10.62 -37.21
C LEU A 92 10.95 10.55 -36.80
N VAL A 93 11.47 9.34 -36.65
CA VAL A 93 12.90 9.14 -36.36
C VAL A 93 13.47 8.12 -37.34
N VAL A 94 14.53 8.54 -38.07
CA VAL A 94 15.21 7.70 -39.06
C VAL A 94 16.70 7.64 -38.82
N ASP A 95 17.36 6.63 -39.44
CA ASP A 95 18.83 6.52 -39.49
C ASP A 95 19.40 7.43 -40.59
N ASP A 96 20.73 7.45 -40.78
CA ASP A 96 21.44 8.21 -41.81
C ASP A 96 21.14 7.75 -43.22
N THR A 97 20.43 6.62 -43.41
CA THR A 97 19.99 6.08 -44.70
C THR A 97 18.49 6.24 -44.93
N GLY A 98 17.75 6.84 -43.96
CA GLY A 98 16.31 7.09 -44.03
C GLY A 98 15.45 5.92 -43.55
N ASN A 99 16.01 4.88 -42.94
CA ASN A 99 15.18 3.80 -42.39
C ASN A 99 14.64 4.20 -41.00
N PRO A 100 13.33 3.93 -40.74
CA PRO A 100 12.73 4.33 -39.47
C PRO A 100 13.25 3.50 -38.27
N TYR A 101 13.50 4.18 -37.16
CA TYR A 101 13.72 3.58 -35.87
C TYR A 101 12.39 3.25 -35.17
N GLU A 102 12.43 2.27 -34.27
CA GLU A 102 11.35 2.03 -33.30
C GLU A 102 11.37 3.17 -32.27
N VAL A 103 10.22 3.83 -32.04
CA VAL A 103 10.07 4.96 -31.13
C VAL A 103 8.87 4.74 -30.23
N GLU A 104 9.08 4.79 -28.92
CA GLU A 104 8.03 4.87 -27.92
C GLU A 104 7.86 6.32 -27.49
N ILE A 105 6.66 6.89 -27.64
CA ILE A 105 6.34 8.27 -27.28
C ILE A 105 5.64 8.28 -25.93
N LEU A 106 6.27 8.91 -24.94
CA LEU A 106 5.74 9.04 -23.58
C LEU A 106 5.37 10.50 -23.31
N ASN A 107 4.09 10.80 -23.32
CA ASN A 107 3.59 12.12 -22.95
C ASN A 107 3.68 12.31 -21.43
N ARG A 108 4.43 13.30 -20.98
CA ARG A 108 4.58 13.72 -19.60
C ARG A 108 3.89 15.07 -19.37
N ARG A 109 3.95 15.58 -18.16
CA ARG A 109 3.26 16.81 -17.79
C ARG A 109 3.82 18.06 -18.48
N GLU A 110 5.14 18.15 -18.61
CA GLU A 110 5.86 19.32 -19.11
C GLU A 110 6.72 19.02 -20.35
N ASP A 111 6.87 17.74 -20.70
CA ASP A 111 7.67 17.27 -21.83
C ASP A 111 7.04 16.06 -22.53
N VAL A 112 7.56 15.76 -23.72
CA VAL A 112 7.35 14.50 -24.43
C VAL A 112 8.69 13.78 -24.48
N ARG A 113 8.77 12.55 -23.95
CA ARG A 113 9.95 11.71 -24.11
C ARG A 113 9.81 10.78 -25.30
N LEU A 114 10.78 10.83 -26.18
CA LEU A 114 10.98 9.87 -27.25
C LEU A 114 12.01 8.84 -26.79
N ASN A 115 11.62 7.60 -26.54
CA ASN A 115 12.55 6.49 -26.38
C ASN A 115 12.85 5.89 -27.74
N ILE A 116 14.05 6.14 -28.26
CA ILE A 116 14.45 5.77 -29.61
C ILE A 116 15.31 4.52 -29.54
N GLY A 117 14.83 3.43 -30.12
CA GLY A 117 15.50 2.13 -30.08
C GLY A 117 14.52 1.03 -29.68
N GLY A 118 14.97 -0.19 -29.49
CA GLY A 118 14.12 -1.30 -29.09
C GLY A 118 14.50 -1.85 -27.71
N ASP A 119 13.81 -2.89 -27.29
CA ASP A 119 14.07 -3.56 -26.01
C ASP A 119 15.42 -4.27 -25.93
N THR A 120 16.04 -4.56 -27.08
CA THR A 120 17.28 -5.32 -27.17
C THR A 120 18.47 -4.38 -27.37
N PRO A 121 19.53 -4.44 -26.53
CA PRO A 121 20.77 -3.69 -26.76
C PRO A 121 21.42 -4.11 -28.06
N ARG A 122 21.72 -3.15 -28.95
CA ARG A 122 22.31 -3.41 -30.28
C ARG A 122 23.24 -2.32 -30.80
N TRP A 123 23.36 -1.17 -30.13
CA TRP A 123 24.18 -0.06 -30.57
C TRP A 123 25.48 0.02 -29.80
N THR A 124 26.59 0.18 -30.55
CA THR A 124 27.93 0.50 -30.07
C THR A 124 28.56 1.46 -31.05
N GLY A 125 29.58 2.22 -30.63
CA GLY A 125 30.23 3.21 -31.48
C GLY A 125 29.29 4.34 -31.90
N VAL A 126 29.56 5.00 -33.04
CA VAL A 126 28.81 6.15 -33.50
C VAL A 126 27.55 5.72 -34.26
N THR A 127 26.40 6.23 -33.82
CA THR A 127 25.10 6.01 -34.47
C THR A 127 24.43 7.36 -34.71
N VAL A 128 23.81 7.53 -35.87
CA VAL A 128 23.11 8.75 -36.22
C VAL A 128 21.61 8.55 -36.02
N PHE A 129 20.98 9.52 -35.37
CA PHE A 129 19.55 9.64 -35.17
C PHE A 129 19.09 10.95 -35.81
N GLU A 130 18.16 10.89 -36.76
CA GLU A 130 17.52 12.06 -37.32
C GLU A 130 16.07 12.09 -36.86
N ILE A 131 15.74 13.06 -36.00
CA ILE A 131 14.44 13.21 -35.33
C ILE A 131 13.73 14.40 -35.95
N SER A 132 12.62 14.18 -36.62
CA SER A 132 11.77 15.23 -37.22
C SER A 132 10.44 15.31 -36.50
N TYR A 133 9.97 16.50 -36.21
CA TYR A 133 8.67 16.76 -35.59
C TYR A 133 8.21 18.20 -35.86
N THR A 134 6.92 18.46 -35.70
CA THR A 134 6.30 19.78 -35.85
C THR A 134 5.94 20.32 -34.45
N ILE A 135 6.29 21.59 -34.17
CA ILE A 135 5.90 22.30 -32.94
C ILE A 135 4.98 23.45 -33.29
N ASP A 136 3.81 23.49 -32.66
CA ASP A 136 2.88 24.60 -32.64
C ASP A 136 2.98 25.42 -31.37
N GLY A 137 2.83 26.76 -31.50
CA GLY A 137 2.82 27.70 -30.36
C GLY A 137 4.21 28.13 -29.87
N ILE A 138 5.29 27.77 -30.58
CA ILE A 138 6.66 28.14 -30.19
C ILE A 138 6.99 29.60 -30.50
N LEU A 139 6.42 30.18 -31.56
CA LEU A 139 6.64 31.56 -31.94
C LEU A 139 6.10 32.54 -30.90
N VAL A 140 6.74 33.70 -30.79
CA VAL A 140 6.34 34.83 -29.95
C VAL A 140 5.88 35.95 -30.89
N PHE A 141 4.67 36.45 -30.70
CA PHE A 141 4.06 37.51 -31.50
C PHE A 141 4.09 38.82 -30.72
N ASN A 142 5.00 39.76 -31.08
CA ASN A 142 5.06 41.11 -30.50
C ASN A 142 4.28 42.09 -31.37
N GLU A 143 4.20 43.35 -30.95
CA GLU A 143 3.48 44.37 -31.70
C GLU A 143 4.12 44.66 -33.07
N ASP A 144 5.44 44.80 -33.13
CA ASP A 144 6.18 45.22 -34.32
C ASP A 144 6.87 44.06 -35.08
N ASN A 145 7.09 42.93 -34.46
CA ASN A 145 7.83 41.79 -35.00
C ASN A 145 7.38 40.47 -34.42
N ASP A 146 7.79 39.39 -35.07
CA ASP A 146 7.61 38.02 -34.59
C ASP A 146 8.97 37.41 -34.27
N ALA A 147 9.01 36.48 -33.31
CA ALA A 147 10.28 35.89 -32.85
C ALA A 147 10.18 34.39 -32.67
N LEU A 148 11.25 33.67 -33.00
CA LEU A 148 11.53 32.31 -32.56
C LEU A 148 12.56 32.37 -31.46
N LEU A 149 12.24 31.79 -30.28
CA LEU A 149 13.19 31.51 -29.21
C LEU A 149 13.22 29.99 -29.02
N LEU A 150 14.35 29.38 -29.32
CA LEU A 150 14.50 27.92 -29.36
C LEU A 150 15.76 27.46 -28.64
N ASP A 151 15.62 26.50 -27.74
CA ASP A 151 16.74 25.71 -27.24
C ASP A 151 17.11 24.65 -28.29
N ALA A 152 17.92 25.09 -29.27
CA ALA A 152 18.30 24.26 -30.41
C ALA A 152 19.08 23.01 -30.01
N VAL A 153 19.82 23.10 -28.91
CA VAL A 153 20.40 21.94 -28.19
C VAL A 153 19.92 22.01 -26.75
N GLY A 154 19.11 21.03 -26.35
CA GLY A 154 18.55 20.98 -25.00
C GLY A 154 19.62 20.83 -23.90
N PHE A 155 19.30 21.23 -22.68
CA PHE A 155 20.21 21.24 -21.54
C PHE A 155 20.31 19.90 -20.79
N ASP A 156 19.45 18.92 -21.08
CA ASP A 156 19.33 17.68 -20.28
C ASP A 156 20.23 16.53 -20.75
N TRP A 157 21.25 16.84 -21.58
CA TRP A 157 22.19 15.84 -22.03
C TRP A 157 23.18 15.47 -20.93
N GLY A 158 23.13 14.21 -20.49
CA GLY A 158 24.05 13.66 -19.47
C GLY A 158 25.45 13.37 -19.97
N VAL A 159 25.75 13.67 -21.22
CA VAL A 159 27.03 13.45 -21.91
C VAL A 159 27.49 14.73 -22.60
N PRO A 160 28.82 14.92 -22.80
CA PRO A 160 29.32 16.09 -23.52
C PRO A 160 28.94 16.06 -25.00
N ILE A 161 28.74 17.23 -25.59
CA ILE A 161 28.47 17.43 -27.03
C ILE A 161 29.68 18.10 -27.64
N VAL A 162 30.34 17.46 -28.63
CA VAL A 162 31.62 17.93 -29.19
C VAL A 162 31.40 19.11 -30.14
N GLU A 163 30.43 19.00 -31.05
CA GLU A 163 30.06 20.04 -32.01
C GLU A 163 28.56 20.25 -31.97
N SER A 164 28.12 21.50 -32.04
CA SER A 164 26.71 21.82 -32.07
C SER A 164 26.43 22.97 -33.07
N GLY A 165 25.24 22.93 -33.67
CA GLY A 165 24.80 23.97 -34.59
C GLY A 165 23.29 24.01 -34.76
N ALA A 166 22.80 25.13 -35.27
CA ALA A 166 21.41 25.32 -35.58
C ALA A 166 21.23 26.10 -36.90
N THR A 167 20.23 25.72 -37.66
CA THR A 167 19.84 26.43 -38.87
C THR A 167 18.37 26.83 -38.74
N VAL A 168 18.08 28.12 -38.97
CA VAL A 168 16.70 28.62 -39.03
C VAL A 168 16.38 28.98 -40.48
N LEU A 169 15.28 28.45 -40.99
CA LEU A 169 14.74 28.76 -42.33
C LEU A 169 13.45 29.56 -42.15
N LEU A 170 13.43 30.76 -42.71
CA LEU A 170 12.25 31.62 -42.77
C LEU A 170 11.35 31.23 -43.95
N PRO A 171 10.04 31.42 -43.84
CA PRO A 171 9.10 31.06 -44.93
C PRO A 171 9.23 31.92 -46.19
N ALA A 172 9.87 33.09 -46.07
CA ALA A 172 10.15 33.98 -47.22
C ALA A 172 11.48 34.71 -46.96
N THR A 173 12.03 35.30 -48.04
CA THR A 173 13.23 36.15 -47.95
C THR A 173 12.87 37.52 -47.36
N VAL A 174 13.74 38.04 -46.50
CA VAL A 174 13.64 39.35 -45.83
C VAL A 174 14.94 40.14 -46.01
N ASP A 175 14.90 41.46 -45.80
CA ASP A 175 16.12 42.26 -45.71
C ASP A 175 16.89 41.90 -44.45
N GLU A 176 18.22 41.67 -44.57
CA GLU A 176 19.05 41.31 -43.45
C GLU A 176 19.01 42.35 -42.34
N ASN A 177 18.82 43.64 -42.64
CA ASN A 177 18.71 44.71 -41.64
C ASN A 177 17.41 44.66 -40.82
N GLU A 178 16.41 43.91 -41.24
CA GLU A 178 15.15 43.71 -40.53
C GLU A 178 15.20 42.49 -39.56
N LEU A 179 16.33 41.74 -39.58
CA LEU A 179 16.54 40.61 -38.71
C LEU A 179 17.34 41.00 -37.45
N VAL A 180 16.91 40.48 -36.32
CA VAL A 180 17.70 40.47 -35.07
C VAL A 180 17.91 39.03 -34.65
N TYR A 181 19.15 38.63 -34.46
CA TYR A 181 19.44 37.26 -34.10
C TYR A 181 20.53 37.20 -33.03
N GLU A 182 20.39 36.24 -32.12
CA GLU A 182 21.28 35.99 -30.99
C GLU A 182 21.45 34.47 -30.82
N CYS A 183 22.62 34.09 -30.33
CA CYS A 183 22.91 32.71 -29.97
C CYS A 183 23.76 32.67 -28.71
N PHE A 184 23.34 31.84 -27.76
CA PHE A 184 23.98 31.63 -26.47
C PHE A 184 24.25 30.14 -26.22
N VAL A 185 25.42 29.84 -25.63
CA VAL A 185 25.87 28.49 -25.31
C VAL A 185 26.31 28.37 -23.85
N GLY A 186 26.14 27.20 -23.26
CA GLY A 186 26.56 26.88 -21.89
C GLY A 186 25.46 26.34 -21.00
N GLN A 187 25.61 26.51 -19.71
CA GLN A 187 24.60 26.12 -18.73
C GLN A 187 23.37 27.04 -18.80
N PRO A 188 22.17 26.60 -18.35
CA PRO A 188 20.98 27.46 -18.32
C PRO A 188 21.26 28.84 -17.72
N GLY A 189 20.91 29.90 -18.45
CA GLY A 189 21.17 31.28 -18.07
C GLY A 189 22.53 31.82 -18.49
N SER A 190 23.33 31.06 -19.23
CA SER A 190 24.58 31.54 -19.83
C SER A 190 24.33 32.60 -20.90
N THR A 191 25.20 33.60 -20.97
CA THR A 191 25.21 34.66 -22.02
C THR A 191 26.44 34.56 -22.92
N ASN A 192 27.14 33.43 -22.92
CA ASN A 192 28.27 33.22 -23.80
C ASN A 192 27.79 33.07 -25.24
N PRO A 193 28.30 33.83 -26.22
CA PRO A 193 27.84 33.71 -27.59
C PRO A 193 28.33 32.41 -28.25
N CYS A 194 27.69 32.04 -29.36
CA CYS A 194 28.19 31.01 -30.26
C CYS A 194 29.48 31.47 -30.96
N ASP A 195 30.23 30.49 -31.55
CA ASP A 195 31.51 30.79 -32.21
C ASP A 195 31.32 31.50 -33.57
N ASP A 196 30.23 31.17 -34.34
CA ASP A 196 29.97 31.71 -35.64
C ASP A 196 28.46 31.83 -35.97
N VAL A 197 28.09 32.86 -36.71
CA VAL A 197 26.73 33.05 -37.22
C VAL A 197 26.83 33.48 -38.68
N GLN A 198 26.18 32.69 -39.56
CA GLN A 198 26.14 32.96 -41.00
C GLN A 198 24.74 33.25 -41.46
N VAL A 199 24.57 34.28 -42.24
CA VAL A 199 23.29 34.70 -42.84
C VAL A 199 23.36 34.49 -44.34
N GLY A 200 22.35 33.86 -44.92
CA GLY A 200 22.37 33.52 -46.33
C GLY A 200 20.94 33.31 -46.92
N ALA A 201 20.92 32.98 -48.19
CA ALA A 201 19.67 32.66 -48.89
C ALA A 201 19.65 31.17 -49.26
N HIS A 202 18.61 30.47 -48.85
CA HIS A 202 18.39 29.08 -49.25
C HIS A 202 17.90 28.95 -50.72
N THR A 203 17.23 29.98 -51.24
CA THR A 203 16.85 30.09 -52.67
C THR A 203 17.15 31.50 -53.18
N VAL A 204 18.00 31.61 -54.18
CA VAL A 204 18.41 32.90 -54.77
C VAL A 204 17.31 33.44 -55.65
N ALA A 205 16.67 34.55 -55.26
CA ALA A 205 15.85 35.37 -56.18
C ALA A 205 16.80 36.26 -57.02
N THR A 206 16.93 35.96 -58.29
CA THR A 206 17.74 36.74 -59.25
C THR A 206 17.14 38.13 -59.48
N GLY A 207 17.78 39.19 -58.96
CA GLY A 207 17.50 40.53 -59.33
C GLY A 207 17.32 41.64 -58.31
N SER A 208 17.59 41.38 -57.01
CA SER A 208 17.49 42.40 -55.96
C SER A 208 18.87 42.91 -55.54
N THR A 209 19.00 44.25 -55.36
CA THR A 209 20.21 44.93 -54.83
C THR A 209 20.25 44.93 -53.30
N ALA A 210 19.23 44.46 -52.62
CA ALA A 210 19.21 44.25 -51.17
C ALA A 210 19.66 42.82 -50.83
N SER A 211 20.39 42.65 -49.75
CA SER A 211 20.76 41.32 -49.25
C SER A 211 19.50 40.61 -48.73
N GLN A 212 18.85 39.89 -49.62
CA GLN A 212 17.63 39.11 -49.31
C GLN A 212 18.05 37.76 -48.73
N VAL A 213 17.72 37.52 -47.49
CA VAL A 213 18.11 36.31 -46.72
C VAL A 213 16.89 35.59 -46.19
N ASN A 214 16.97 34.28 -46.11
CA ASN A 214 15.95 33.44 -45.45
C ASN A 214 16.56 32.29 -44.66
N GLN A 215 17.88 32.25 -44.48
CA GLN A 215 18.58 31.23 -43.72
C GLN A 215 19.57 31.87 -42.75
N LEU A 216 19.51 31.46 -41.50
CA LEU A 216 20.49 31.78 -40.47
C LEU A 216 21.10 30.49 -39.96
N THR A 217 22.44 30.42 -39.94
CA THR A 217 23.17 29.24 -39.43
C THR A 217 24.06 29.65 -38.28
N PHE A 218 23.90 28.98 -37.16
CA PHE A 218 24.63 29.18 -35.91
C PHE A 218 25.55 27.99 -35.71
N ALA A 219 26.81 28.19 -35.34
CA ALA A 219 27.78 27.14 -35.12
C ALA A 219 28.51 27.34 -33.80
N HIS A 220 28.75 26.24 -33.10
CA HIS A 220 29.60 26.18 -31.94
C HIS A 220 30.51 24.93 -32.02
N ASN A 221 31.78 25.18 -32.25
CA ASN A 221 32.80 24.16 -32.52
C ASN A 221 33.57 23.74 -31.24
N SER A 222 33.18 24.28 -30.08
CA SER A 222 33.76 23.96 -28.81
C SER A 222 32.85 22.99 -28.03
N ASN A 223 33.47 22.19 -27.17
CA ASN A 223 32.75 21.15 -26.41
C ASN A 223 31.74 21.76 -25.41
N LEU A 224 30.47 21.43 -25.54
CA LEU A 224 29.45 21.68 -24.52
C LEU A 224 29.56 20.57 -23.45
N GLY A 225 29.83 20.97 -22.22
CA GLY A 225 29.86 20.03 -21.08
C GLY A 225 28.47 19.46 -20.77
N ASN A 226 28.44 18.46 -19.89
CA ASN A 226 27.20 17.84 -19.45
C ASN A 226 26.20 18.89 -18.93
N GLY A 227 24.97 18.85 -19.40
CA GLY A 227 23.93 19.78 -19.03
C GLY A 227 24.04 21.18 -19.65
N ALA A 228 25.00 21.40 -20.57
CA ALA A 228 25.09 22.62 -21.36
C ALA A 228 24.32 22.46 -22.67
N GLY A 229 23.75 23.55 -23.17
CA GLY A 229 22.96 23.59 -24.39
C GLY A 229 23.24 24.80 -25.27
N MET A 230 22.46 24.97 -26.33
CA MET A 230 22.50 26.10 -27.24
C MET A 230 21.09 26.69 -27.40
N THR A 231 20.94 27.97 -27.06
CA THR A 231 19.69 28.71 -27.26
C THR A 231 19.88 29.73 -28.39
N ILE A 232 18.95 29.75 -29.34
CA ILE A 232 18.94 30.74 -30.45
C ILE A 232 17.69 31.60 -30.37
N GLY A 233 17.83 32.86 -30.67
CA GLY A 233 16.75 33.83 -30.84
C GLY A 233 16.80 34.41 -32.22
N VAL A 234 15.70 34.41 -32.97
CA VAL A 234 15.56 35.05 -34.29
C VAL A 234 14.29 35.85 -34.33
N THR A 235 14.44 37.18 -34.50
CA THR A 235 13.32 38.11 -34.64
C THR A 235 13.22 38.54 -36.10
N PHE A 236 12.04 38.55 -36.66
CA PHE A 236 11.77 38.83 -38.06
C PHE A 236 10.51 39.71 -38.21
N PRO A 237 10.34 40.44 -39.37
CA PRO A 237 9.24 41.35 -39.56
C PRO A 237 7.88 40.65 -39.62
N LYS A 238 6.81 41.36 -39.27
CA LYS A 238 5.42 40.91 -39.36
C LYS A 238 5.02 40.54 -40.79
N GLY A 239 4.06 39.61 -40.88
CA GLY A 239 3.44 39.23 -42.13
C GLY A 239 4.07 38.04 -42.86
N LEU A 240 5.16 37.47 -42.30
CA LEU A 240 5.74 36.24 -42.83
C LEU A 240 4.94 35.01 -42.39
N VAL A 241 4.33 35.08 -41.25
CA VAL A 241 3.55 33.98 -40.64
C VAL A 241 2.17 34.46 -40.22
N THR A 242 1.22 33.55 -40.13
CA THR A 242 -0.12 33.82 -39.57
C THR A 242 -0.04 33.85 -38.07
N GLU A 243 -0.49 34.93 -37.43
CA GLU A 243 -0.52 35.03 -35.99
C GLU A 243 -1.51 34.02 -35.37
N THR A 244 -1.02 33.18 -34.45
CA THR A 244 -1.84 32.21 -33.72
C THR A 244 -1.88 32.58 -32.25
N GLN A 245 -3.03 32.29 -31.59
CA GLN A 245 -3.16 32.55 -30.16
C GLN A 245 -2.52 31.40 -29.37
N PRO A 246 -1.47 31.67 -28.59
CA PRO A 246 -0.85 30.63 -27.79
C PRO A 246 -1.78 30.13 -26.67
N ILE A 247 -1.77 28.84 -26.41
CA ILE A 247 -2.60 28.20 -25.37
C ILE A 247 -2.01 28.46 -24.00
N GLU A 248 -2.55 29.45 -23.27
CA GLU A 248 -2.11 29.75 -21.91
C GLU A 248 -2.52 28.65 -20.92
N ILE A 249 -1.58 28.12 -20.17
CA ILE A 249 -1.80 27.20 -19.05
C ILE A 249 -2.14 28.02 -17.81
N LYS A 250 -3.42 28.19 -17.55
CA LYS A 250 -3.87 28.95 -16.36
C LYS A 250 -3.65 28.11 -15.09
N PRO A 251 -3.00 28.65 -14.06
CA PRO A 251 -2.90 27.98 -12.77
C PRO A 251 -4.30 27.82 -12.16
N ILE A 252 -4.50 26.72 -11.43
CA ILE A 252 -5.75 26.53 -10.67
C ILE A 252 -5.80 27.60 -9.60
N PRO A 253 -6.84 28.45 -9.56
CA PRO A 253 -6.96 29.45 -8.52
C PRO A 253 -6.98 28.84 -7.13
N ASP A 254 -6.27 29.44 -6.17
CA ASP A 254 -6.17 28.98 -4.78
C ASP A 254 -7.55 28.80 -4.12
N VAL A 255 -8.52 29.55 -4.57
CA VAL A 255 -9.92 29.46 -4.09
C VAL A 255 -10.52 28.08 -4.35
N PHE A 256 -10.16 27.40 -5.44
CA PHE A 256 -10.66 26.05 -5.71
C PHE A 256 -9.96 25.01 -4.85
N ILE A 257 -8.67 25.20 -4.59
CA ILE A 257 -7.92 24.34 -3.66
C ILE A 257 -8.52 24.49 -2.26
N ALA A 258 -8.80 25.73 -1.82
CA ALA A 258 -9.45 26.00 -0.55
C ALA A 258 -10.85 25.36 -0.46
N TRP A 259 -11.65 25.44 -1.52
CA TRP A 259 -12.97 24.80 -1.56
C TRP A 259 -12.89 23.29 -1.51
N LEU A 260 -11.91 22.70 -2.19
CA LEU A 260 -11.70 21.26 -2.17
C LEU A 260 -11.34 20.77 -0.76
N ILE A 261 -10.47 21.48 -0.06
CA ILE A 261 -10.17 21.24 1.36
C ILE A 261 -11.44 21.38 2.21
N LEU A 262 -12.24 22.41 1.97
CA LEU A 262 -13.49 22.66 2.68
C LEU A 262 -14.51 21.53 2.45
N SER A 263 -14.54 20.91 1.29
CA SER A 263 -15.43 19.77 0.99
C SER A 263 -15.16 18.55 1.86
N LEU A 264 -13.93 18.39 2.36
CA LEU A 264 -13.54 17.33 3.29
C LEU A 264 -13.93 17.64 4.74
N LEU A 265 -14.21 18.91 5.07
CA LEU A 265 -14.48 19.34 6.45
C LEU A 265 -15.59 18.53 7.13
N PRO A 266 -16.74 18.23 6.50
CA PRO A 266 -17.77 17.41 7.12
C PRO A 266 -17.26 16.03 7.54
N LEU A 267 -16.46 15.36 6.70
CA LEU A 267 -15.88 14.04 7.01
C LEU A 267 -14.82 14.14 8.11
N VAL A 268 -13.99 15.18 8.09
CA VAL A 268 -12.99 15.43 9.16
C VAL A 268 -13.70 15.66 10.50
N LEU A 269 -14.80 16.43 10.54
CA LEU A 269 -15.60 16.64 11.74
C LEU A 269 -16.36 15.37 12.20
N ALA A 270 -16.67 14.47 11.29
CA ALA A 270 -17.29 13.19 11.63
C ALA A 270 -16.36 12.29 12.46
N VAL A 271 -15.04 12.30 12.19
CA VAL A 271 -14.07 11.45 12.91
C VAL A 271 -14.11 11.68 14.44
N PRO A 272 -13.92 12.89 14.97
CA PRO A 272 -14.01 13.12 16.41
C PRO A 272 -15.41 12.87 16.99
N HIS A 273 -16.48 13.11 16.20
CA HIS A 273 -17.84 12.76 16.62
C HIS A 273 -17.97 11.25 16.88
N PHE A 274 -17.60 10.41 15.90
CA PHE A 274 -17.67 8.96 16.06
C PHE A 274 -16.62 8.42 17.03
N TYR A 275 -15.43 9.02 17.08
CA TYR A 275 -14.41 8.66 18.07
C TYR A 275 -14.90 8.86 19.51
N ARG A 276 -15.55 10.01 19.81
CA ARG A 276 -16.15 10.26 21.13
C ARG A 276 -17.27 9.29 21.45
N LYS A 277 -18.07 8.92 20.44
CA LYS A 277 -19.18 7.97 20.57
C LYS A 277 -18.67 6.52 20.74
N ALA A 278 -17.57 6.13 20.09
CA ALA A 278 -17.01 4.79 20.15
C ALA A 278 -16.06 4.56 21.34
N LYS A 279 -15.41 5.64 21.84
CA LYS A 279 -14.42 5.53 22.91
C LYS A 279 -15.09 5.28 24.25
N THR A 280 -14.91 4.07 24.79
CA THR A 280 -15.23 3.76 26.19
C THR A 280 -14.20 4.44 27.10
N LYS A 281 -14.65 5.33 27.97
CA LYS A 281 -13.80 5.92 29.02
C LYS A 281 -13.70 4.91 30.16
N LEU A 282 -12.50 4.47 30.48
CA LEU A 282 -12.25 3.72 31.71
C LEU A 282 -12.44 4.68 32.90
N LEU A 283 -13.03 4.17 33.97
CA LEU A 283 -13.35 4.97 35.16
C LEU A 283 -12.17 4.98 36.15
N LEU A 284 -11.42 3.87 36.20
CA LEU A 284 -10.33 3.65 37.14
C LEU A 284 -9.05 3.22 36.39
N PRO A 285 -7.86 3.43 36.98
CA PRO A 285 -6.64 2.81 36.49
C PRO A 285 -6.77 1.28 36.55
N ILE A 286 -6.26 0.59 35.53
CA ILE A 286 -6.31 -0.87 35.45
C ILE A 286 -5.44 -1.45 36.57
N VAL A 287 -6.09 -2.13 37.49
CA VAL A 287 -5.43 -2.87 38.61
C VAL A 287 -5.45 -4.35 38.27
N ARG A 288 -4.35 -5.05 38.53
CA ARG A 288 -4.27 -6.52 38.33
C ARG A 288 -5.34 -7.23 39.12
N GLN A 289 -6.06 -8.11 38.45
CA GLN A 289 -7.12 -8.95 39.05
C GLN A 289 -6.70 -10.41 38.96
N TYR A 290 -7.06 -11.17 39.99
CA TYR A 290 -6.63 -12.57 40.17
C TYR A 290 -7.79 -13.56 40.02
N ASP A 291 -9.00 -13.05 39.83
CA ASP A 291 -10.23 -13.82 39.72
C ASP A 291 -11.05 -13.35 38.50
N ALA A 292 -12.04 -14.13 38.15
CA ALA A 292 -13.00 -13.78 37.11
C ALA A 292 -13.99 -12.72 37.63
N PRO A 293 -14.48 -11.80 36.79
CA PRO A 293 -15.50 -10.83 37.20
C PRO A 293 -16.79 -11.56 37.60
N ALA A 294 -17.31 -11.26 38.80
CA ALA A 294 -18.44 -11.97 39.40
C ALA A 294 -19.78 -11.61 38.72
N ASP A 295 -19.91 -10.36 38.27
CA ASP A 295 -21.18 -9.79 37.81
C ASP A 295 -21.43 -9.92 36.29
N VAL A 296 -20.54 -10.61 35.58
CA VAL A 296 -20.57 -10.71 34.12
C VAL A 296 -20.36 -12.16 33.70
N ALA A 297 -21.25 -12.66 32.85
CA ALA A 297 -21.10 -14.00 32.29
C ALA A 297 -19.91 -14.11 31.34
N LEU A 298 -19.34 -15.31 31.23
CA LEU A 298 -18.16 -15.57 30.40
C LEU A 298 -18.37 -15.17 28.92
N TYR A 299 -19.60 -15.38 28.35
CA TYR A 299 -19.90 -14.95 26.97
C TYR A 299 -19.95 -13.43 26.84
N GLU A 300 -20.32 -12.70 27.88
CA GLU A 300 -20.31 -11.23 27.92
C GLU A 300 -18.90 -10.68 27.97
N ALA A 301 -17.99 -11.34 28.71
CA ALA A 301 -16.59 -10.95 28.81
C ALA A 301 -15.92 -10.80 27.43
N GLY A 302 -16.22 -11.70 26.50
CA GLY A 302 -15.72 -11.59 25.14
C GLY A 302 -16.33 -10.45 24.32
N LEU A 303 -17.62 -10.19 24.49
CA LEU A 303 -18.29 -9.06 23.85
C LEU A 303 -17.78 -7.72 24.39
N ILE A 304 -17.51 -7.62 25.70
CA ILE A 304 -16.93 -6.44 26.35
C ILE A 304 -15.56 -6.09 25.74
N LEU A 305 -14.72 -7.09 25.50
CA LEU A 305 -13.35 -6.87 25.00
C LEU A 305 -13.29 -6.59 23.51
N LYS A 306 -14.11 -7.28 22.69
CA LYS A 306 -14.00 -7.28 21.21
C LYS A 306 -15.26 -6.90 20.45
N HIS A 307 -16.36 -6.64 21.13
CA HIS A 307 -17.69 -6.34 20.51
C HIS A 307 -18.18 -7.42 19.53
N THR A 308 -17.57 -8.59 19.51
CA THR A 308 -17.92 -9.72 18.64
C THR A 308 -17.90 -11.02 19.39
N TYR A 309 -18.84 -11.92 19.11
CA TYR A 309 -18.83 -13.29 19.59
C TYR A 309 -18.05 -14.14 18.59
N SER A 310 -16.95 -14.76 19.02
CA SER A 310 -16.05 -15.55 18.17
C SER A 310 -16.02 -17.02 18.60
N THR A 311 -15.38 -17.85 17.81
CA THR A 311 -15.18 -19.27 18.12
C THR A 311 -14.38 -19.51 19.39
N LYS A 312 -13.52 -18.58 19.80
CA LYS A 312 -12.82 -18.62 21.09
C LYS A 312 -13.80 -18.51 22.26
N HIS A 313 -14.84 -17.67 22.14
CA HIS A 313 -15.87 -17.54 23.13
C HIS A 313 -16.67 -18.85 23.27
N LEU A 314 -16.99 -19.48 22.13
CA LEU A 314 -17.64 -20.79 22.11
C LEU A 314 -16.80 -21.85 22.81
N ALA A 315 -15.50 -21.91 22.49
CA ALA A 315 -14.58 -22.86 23.11
C ALA A 315 -14.45 -22.63 24.64
N ALA A 316 -14.32 -21.37 25.05
CA ALA A 316 -14.27 -21.01 26.48
C ALA A 316 -15.55 -21.45 27.23
N GLN A 317 -16.72 -21.26 26.62
CA GLN A 317 -18.01 -21.68 27.18
C GLN A 317 -18.12 -23.19 27.31
N ILE A 318 -17.68 -23.96 26.31
CA ILE A 318 -17.71 -25.43 26.36
C ILE A 318 -16.79 -25.94 27.45
N ILE A 319 -15.60 -25.37 27.62
CA ILE A 319 -14.68 -25.72 28.73
C ILE A 319 -15.32 -25.38 30.08
N SER A 320 -15.94 -24.21 30.20
CA SER A 320 -16.66 -23.83 31.44
C SER A 320 -17.80 -24.79 31.78
N LEU A 321 -18.59 -25.22 30.78
CA LEU A 321 -19.63 -26.24 31.01
C LEU A 321 -19.05 -27.59 31.40
N ALA A 322 -17.90 -27.95 30.82
CA ALA A 322 -17.21 -29.18 31.18
C ALA A 322 -16.67 -29.14 32.64
N GLN A 323 -16.04 -28.06 33.03
CA GLN A 323 -15.56 -27.86 34.43
C GLN A 323 -16.66 -27.93 35.46
N ARG A 324 -17.86 -27.43 35.14
CA ARG A 324 -19.04 -27.49 36.00
C ARG A 324 -19.77 -28.84 35.96
N GLY A 325 -19.26 -29.81 35.18
CA GLY A 325 -19.80 -31.18 35.13
C GLY A 325 -21.06 -31.36 34.27
N TYR A 326 -21.37 -30.45 33.36
CA TYR A 326 -22.46 -30.62 32.38
C TYR A 326 -22.00 -31.42 31.17
N LEU A 327 -20.72 -31.30 30.80
CA LEU A 327 -20.09 -32.01 29.70
C LEU A 327 -18.81 -32.71 30.13
N LYS A 328 -18.48 -33.83 29.49
CA LYS A 328 -17.14 -34.43 29.54
C LYS A 328 -16.58 -34.46 28.11
N ILE A 329 -15.34 -34.04 27.94
CA ILE A 329 -14.63 -34.01 26.65
C ILE A 329 -13.77 -35.26 26.55
N VAL A 330 -14.08 -36.14 25.61
CA VAL A 330 -13.35 -37.40 25.42
C VAL A 330 -12.65 -37.37 24.07
N HIS A 331 -11.31 -37.44 24.12
CA HIS A 331 -10.49 -37.61 22.92
C HIS A 331 -10.38 -39.12 22.62
N TYR A 332 -10.62 -39.51 21.37
CA TYR A 332 -10.49 -40.87 20.88
C TYR A 332 -9.54 -40.97 19.70
N GLN A 333 -8.84 -42.12 19.61
CA GLN A 333 -8.06 -42.50 18.43
C GLN A 333 -8.54 -43.89 18.00
N LYS A 334 -8.82 -44.04 16.70
CA LYS A 334 -9.26 -45.30 16.08
C LYS A 334 -8.33 -45.62 14.92
N GLU A 335 -7.81 -46.83 14.87
CA GLU A 335 -7.09 -47.33 13.69
C GLU A 335 -8.07 -47.63 12.55
N LYS A 336 -7.78 -47.12 11.36
CA LYS A 336 -8.67 -47.20 10.19
C LYS A 336 -8.04 -47.93 9.04
N PHE A 337 -7.32 -48.90 9.06
CA PHE A 337 -6.58 -49.58 8.02
C PHE A 337 -5.06 -49.39 8.13
N PHE A 338 -4.38 -50.46 8.45
CA PHE A 338 -2.96 -50.69 8.51
C PHE A 338 -2.00 -49.58 8.99
N PHE A 339 -2.26 -48.30 8.71
CA PHE A 339 -1.37 -47.18 9.09
C PHE A 339 -2.08 -45.86 9.32
N PHE A 340 -3.42 -45.76 9.14
CA PHE A 340 -4.13 -44.51 9.30
C PHE A 340 -4.87 -44.48 10.66
N LYS A 341 -4.49 -43.54 11.53
CA LYS A 341 -5.19 -43.29 12.80
C LYS A 341 -6.23 -42.18 12.58
N GLU A 342 -7.50 -42.43 12.82
CA GLU A 342 -8.55 -41.43 12.91
C GLU A 342 -8.65 -40.97 14.36
N SER A 343 -8.38 -39.68 14.63
CA SER A 343 -8.56 -39.08 15.95
C SER A 343 -9.75 -38.10 15.95
N GLY A 344 -10.42 -37.94 17.05
CA GLY A 344 -11.54 -37.04 17.19
C GLY A 344 -11.95 -36.79 18.64
N TYR A 345 -12.99 -35.99 18.80
CA TYR A 345 -13.52 -35.63 20.13
C TYR A 345 -15.00 -35.99 20.21
N LEU A 346 -15.41 -36.45 21.41
CA LEU A 346 -16.80 -36.61 21.79
C LEU A 346 -17.11 -35.63 22.93
N TYR A 347 -18.28 -35.00 22.86
CA TYR A 347 -18.88 -34.29 23.97
C TYR A 347 -19.95 -35.16 24.59
N VAL A 348 -19.68 -35.61 25.80
CA VAL A 348 -20.57 -36.47 26.56
C VAL A 348 -21.37 -35.59 27.53
N GLN A 349 -22.66 -35.41 27.28
CA GLN A 349 -23.54 -34.63 28.13
C GLN A 349 -23.91 -35.46 29.38
N LEU A 350 -23.51 -34.97 30.55
CA LEU A 350 -23.75 -35.68 31.83
C LEU A 350 -25.01 -35.21 32.54
N ARG A 351 -25.43 -33.94 32.33
CA ARG A 351 -26.60 -33.32 32.95
C ARG A 351 -27.49 -32.64 31.93
N PRO A 352 -28.79 -32.60 32.10
CA PRO A 352 -29.72 -31.96 31.12
C PRO A 352 -29.56 -30.43 31.01
N GLY A 353 -28.97 -29.76 32.02
CA GLY A 353 -28.72 -28.32 31.97
C GLY A 353 -29.96 -27.45 32.21
N THR A 354 -31.03 -27.97 32.81
CA THR A 354 -32.25 -27.22 33.09
C THR A 354 -32.06 -26.08 34.10
N ASP A 355 -31.03 -26.16 34.91
CA ASP A 355 -30.57 -25.19 35.90
C ASP A 355 -29.63 -24.12 35.37
N LEU A 356 -29.26 -24.25 34.10
CA LEU A 356 -28.35 -23.28 33.41
C LEU A 356 -29.10 -22.02 33.01
N PRO A 357 -28.39 -20.84 32.97
CA PRO A 357 -28.88 -19.65 32.33
C PRO A 357 -29.23 -19.91 30.87
N GLU A 358 -30.18 -19.12 30.32
CA GLU A 358 -30.72 -19.31 28.98
C GLU A 358 -29.66 -19.50 27.89
N PHE A 359 -28.63 -18.66 27.89
CA PHE A 359 -27.54 -18.75 26.91
C PHE A 359 -26.80 -20.09 26.96
N GLU A 360 -26.42 -20.53 28.15
CA GLU A 360 -25.65 -21.76 28.34
C GLU A 360 -26.52 -23.01 28.08
N ARG A 361 -27.80 -22.96 28.45
CA ARG A 361 -28.76 -23.99 28.13
C ARG A 361 -28.96 -24.12 26.62
N THR A 362 -29.16 -22.99 25.91
CA THR A 362 -29.27 -22.99 24.45
C THR A 362 -27.99 -23.51 23.79
N LEU A 363 -26.81 -23.14 24.31
CA LEU A 363 -25.55 -23.67 23.82
C LEU A 363 -25.48 -25.20 23.97
N LEU A 364 -25.85 -25.72 25.13
CA LEU A 364 -25.84 -27.15 25.39
C LEU A 364 -26.82 -27.90 24.46
N GLU A 365 -28.03 -27.38 24.27
CA GLU A 365 -29.05 -27.91 23.36
C GLU A 365 -28.58 -27.93 21.90
N GLU A 366 -27.94 -26.84 21.43
CA GLU A 366 -27.42 -26.75 20.05
C GLU A 366 -26.25 -27.73 19.84
N LEU A 367 -25.37 -27.90 20.82
CA LEU A 367 -24.27 -28.86 20.75
C LEU A 367 -24.77 -30.30 20.71
N THR A 368 -25.81 -30.60 21.43
CA THR A 368 -26.36 -31.96 21.59
C THR A 368 -27.60 -32.21 20.74
N ALA A 369 -27.88 -31.36 19.74
CA ALA A 369 -28.97 -31.55 18.81
C ALA A 369 -28.89 -32.92 18.10
N ALA A 370 -30.01 -33.60 17.90
CA ALA A 370 -30.12 -34.98 17.38
C ALA A 370 -29.31 -35.23 16.08
N LYS A 371 -29.18 -34.22 15.22
CA LYS A 371 -28.39 -34.30 13.99
C LYS A 371 -26.87 -34.45 14.19
N PHE A 372 -26.37 -34.17 15.38
CA PHE A 372 -24.96 -34.22 15.74
C PHE A 372 -24.61 -35.37 16.70
N THR A 373 -25.63 -35.96 17.31
CA THR A 373 -25.47 -37.04 18.28
C THR A 373 -25.19 -38.39 17.65
N ILE A 374 -24.63 -39.28 18.42
CA ILE A 374 -24.47 -40.71 18.14
C ILE A 374 -25.07 -41.50 19.30
N THR A 375 -25.38 -42.77 19.07
CA THR A 375 -25.82 -43.66 20.15
C THR A 375 -24.73 -43.92 21.18
N ASN A 376 -25.10 -44.16 22.41
CA ASN A 376 -24.12 -44.44 23.47
C ASN A 376 -23.28 -45.71 23.16
N THR A 377 -23.86 -46.69 22.50
CA THR A 377 -23.18 -47.89 21.99
C THR A 377 -22.15 -47.54 20.94
N ALA A 378 -22.48 -46.72 19.91
CA ALA A 378 -21.52 -46.26 18.91
C ALA A 378 -20.40 -45.41 19.50
N ALA A 379 -20.69 -44.65 20.56
CA ALA A 379 -19.66 -43.89 21.29
C ALA A 379 -18.67 -44.80 22.03
N LEU A 380 -19.17 -45.85 22.68
CA LEU A 380 -18.33 -46.85 23.32
C LEU A 380 -17.47 -47.61 22.30
N GLU A 381 -18.03 -48.02 21.17
CA GLU A 381 -17.28 -48.65 20.08
C GLU A 381 -16.19 -47.73 19.48
N ALA A 382 -16.44 -46.41 19.41
CA ALA A 382 -15.46 -45.46 18.91
C ALA A 382 -14.23 -45.35 19.83
N ILE A 383 -14.37 -45.61 21.13
CA ILE A 383 -13.31 -45.47 22.14
C ILE A 383 -12.62 -46.79 22.41
N SER A 384 -13.33 -47.96 22.23
CA SER A 384 -12.91 -49.29 22.73
C SER A 384 -11.92 -50.03 21.80
N VAL A 385 -11.48 -49.47 20.69
CA VAL A 385 -10.79 -50.24 19.63
C VAL A 385 -9.39 -50.69 20.01
N ASP A 386 -8.68 -50.00 20.92
CA ASP A 386 -7.28 -50.35 21.27
C ASP A 386 -6.94 -50.36 22.79
N HIS A 387 -7.81 -49.90 23.67
CA HIS A 387 -7.51 -49.79 25.10
C HIS A 387 -8.71 -50.15 25.97
N THR A 388 -8.45 -50.71 27.13
CA THR A 388 -9.45 -50.88 28.20
C THR A 388 -9.98 -49.51 28.62
N ILE A 389 -11.26 -49.26 28.36
CA ILE A 389 -11.93 -48.03 28.77
C ILE A 389 -12.03 -48.06 30.30
N PRO A 390 -11.60 -47.02 31.02
CA PRO A 390 -11.85 -46.94 32.46
C PRO A 390 -13.35 -47.03 32.74
N ASP A 391 -13.72 -47.80 33.74
CA ASP A 391 -15.13 -48.03 34.12
C ASP A 391 -15.90 -46.73 34.33
N GLU A 392 -15.26 -45.69 34.84
CA GLU A 392 -15.85 -44.36 34.99
C GLU A 392 -16.31 -43.78 33.67
N ILE A 393 -15.46 -43.81 32.64
CA ILE A 393 -15.77 -43.24 31.32
C ILE A 393 -16.86 -44.08 30.63
N ALA A 394 -16.77 -45.41 30.73
CA ALA A 394 -17.78 -46.30 30.18
C ALA A 394 -19.14 -46.04 30.84
N ASN A 395 -19.18 -45.84 32.17
CA ASN A 395 -20.41 -45.51 32.87
C ASN A 395 -20.94 -44.11 32.53
N ASN A 396 -20.06 -43.10 32.39
CA ASN A 396 -20.44 -41.76 31.96
C ASN A 396 -21.09 -41.78 30.57
N ILE A 397 -20.58 -42.57 29.62
CA ILE A 397 -21.15 -42.68 28.28
C ILE A 397 -22.46 -43.47 28.31
N LYS A 398 -22.56 -44.56 29.08
CA LYS A 398 -23.77 -45.35 29.24
C LYS A 398 -24.93 -44.53 29.81
N SER A 399 -24.66 -43.69 30.79
CA SER A 399 -25.62 -42.83 31.48
C SER A 399 -25.78 -41.45 30.86
N ALA A 400 -25.07 -41.14 29.77
CA ALA A 400 -25.08 -39.81 29.13
C ALA A 400 -26.47 -39.47 28.62
N VAL A 401 -26.88 -38.21 28.82
CA VAL A 401 -28.08 -37.63 28.22
C VAL A 401 -28.00 -37.61 26.71
N ALA A 402 -26.81 -37.23 26.19
CA ALA A 402 -26.49 -37.25 24.78
C ALA A 402 -24.99 -37.34 24.55
N VAL A 403 -24.55 -37.93 23.43
CA VAL A 403 -23.16 -37.96 23.00
C VAL A 403 -23.02 -37.34 21.62
N THR A 404 -22.26 -36.27 21.52
CA THR A 404 -22.02 -35.56 20.28
C THR A 404 -20.64 -35.87 19.72
N GLN A 405 -20.59 -36.27 18.47
CA GLN A 405 -19.32 -36.44 17.75
C GLN A 405 -18.93 -35.10 17.11
N VAL A 406 -17.84 -34.49 17.57
CA VAL A 406 -17.41 -33.15 17.12
C VAL A 406 -17.19 -33.07 15.61
N LYS A 407 -16.77 -34.17 14.98
CA LYS A 407 -16.66 -34.25 13.50
C LYS A 407 -17.99 -33.99 12.77
N LYS A 408 -19.13 -34.34 13.38
CA LYS A 408 -20.46 -34.04 12.80
C LYS A 408 -20.85 -32.57 12.89
N LEU A 409 -20.23 -31.80 13.79
CA LEU A 409 -20.39 -30.35 13.90
C LEU A 409 -19.67 -29.61 12.77
N GLN A 410 -18.60 -30.20 12.20
CA GLN A 410 -17.78 -29.54 11.17
C GLN A 410 -18.62 -29.04 10.02
N ASN A 411 -18.46 -27.75 9.68
CA ASN A 411 -19.17 -27.02 8.62
C ASN A 411 -20.72 -26.96 8.78
N LYS A 412 -21.28 -27.42 9.90
CA LYS A 412 -22.73 -27.47 10.12
C LYS A 412 -23.18 -26.64 11.30
N PHE A 413 -22.27 -26.10 12.09
CA PHE A 413 -22.57 -25.32 13.30
C PHE A 413 -22.69 -23.82 13.02
N ALA A 414 -22.55 -23.34 11.78
CA ALA A 414 -22.59 -21.92 11.44
C ALA A 414 -23.94 -21.26 11.83
N LYS A 415 -25.08 -21.87 11.50
CA LYS A 415 -26.41 -21.34 11.88
C LYS A 415 -26.65 -21.34 13.41
N PRO A 416 -26.37 -22.44 14.17
CA PRO A 416 -26.36 -22.41 15.63
C PRO A 416 -25.45 -21.31 16.21
N PHE A 417 -24.25 -21.16 15.68
CA PHE A 417 -23.31 -20.13 16.11
C PHE A 417 -23.82 -18.71 15.92
N GLU A 418 -24.45 -18.42 14.79
CA GLU A 418 -25.07 -17.12 14.50
C GLU A 418 -26.22 -16.84 15.50
N ARG A 419 -27.06 -17.86 15.80
CA ARG A 419 -28.13 -17.77 16.80
C ARG A 419 -27.58 -17.46 18.19
N LEU A 420 -26.55 -18.18 18.61
CA LEU A 420 -25.86 -17.96 19.89
C LEU A 420 -25.20 -16.58 19.95
N SER A 421 -24.60 -16.13 18.85
CA SER A 421 -24.01 -14.79 18.76
C SER A 421 -25.08 -13.69 18.93
N LYS A 422 -26.24 -13.87 18.33
CA LYS A 422 -27.37 -12.93 18.49
C LYS A 422 -27.88 -12.95 19.92
N LEU A 423 -28.10 -14.15 20.50
CA LEU A 423 -28.57 -14.32 21.89
C LEU A 423 -27.57 -13.70 22.88
N ALA A 424 -26.27 -13.92 22.70
CA ALA A 424 -25.23 -13.31 23.54
C ALA A 424 -25.33 -11.78 23.57
N ARG A 425 -25.53 -11.16 22.40
CA ARG A 425 -25.69 -9.70 22.27
C ARG A 425 -26.96 -9.21 22.96
N THR A 426 -28.09 -9.88 22.71
CA THR A 426 -29.36 -9.49 23.31
C THR A 426 -29.30 -9.61 24.84
N ASN A 427 -28.81 -10.73 25.36
CA ASN A 427 -28.71 -10.93 26.82
C ASN A 427 -27.74 -9.93 27.47
N SER A 428 -26.61 -9.58 26.79
CA SER A 428 -25.67 -8.59 27.33
C SER A 428 -26.27 -7.17 27.43
N VAL A 429 -27.22 -6.82 26.57
CA VAL A 429 -27.99 -5.57 26.69
C VAL A 429 -29.01 -5.66 27.83
N GLN A 430 -29.74 -6.77 27.94
CA GLN A 430 -30.73 -7.01 29.00
C GLN A 430 -30.06 -7.05 30.38
N ASN A 431 -28.88 -7.63 30.49
CA ASN A 431 -28.07 -7.67 31.73
C ASN A 431 -27.42 -6.32 32.07
N GLY A 432 -27.66 -5.31 31.24
CA GLY A 432 -27.15 -3.96 31.46
C GLY A 432 -25.64 -3.79 31.26
N VAL A 433 -25.01 -4.68 30.49
CA VAL A 433 -23.57 -4.58 30.14
C VAL A 433 -23.33 -3.55 29.05
N PHE A 434 -24.24 -3.46 28.07
CA PHE A 434 -24.23 -2.45 27.01
C PHE A 434 -25.42 -1.49 27.15
N VAL A 435 -25.24 -0.24 26.69
CA VAL A 435 -26.25 0.82 26.83
C VAL A 435 -27.43 0.63 25.89
N GLU A 436 -27.18 0.09 24.70
CA GLU A 436 -28.17 -0.06 23.63
C GLU A 436 -27.91 -1.32 22.78
N ASP A 437 -28.90 -1.72 22.00
CA ASP A 437 -28.77 -2.85 21.08
C ASP A 437 -27.73 -2.59 19.98
N PHE A 438 -26.95 -3.61 19.65
CA PHE A 438 -25.86 -3.56 18.67
C PHE A 438 -26.32 -3.12 17.28
N THR A 439 -27.53 -3.56 16.87
CA THR A 439 -28.09 -3.24 15.55
C THR A 439 -28.54 -1.80 15.52
N VAL A 440 -29.25 -1.35 16.56
CA VAL A 440 -29.77 0.02 16.68
C VAL A 440 -28.62 1.02 16.74
N ALA A 441 -27.60 0.76 17.58
CA ALA A 441 -26.41 1.60 17.71
C ALA A 441 -25.69 1.82 16.38
N ARG A 442 -25.45 0.71 15.66
CA ARG A 442 -24.74 0.76 14.37
C ARG A 442 -25.57 1.42 13.29
N LEU A 443 -26.87 1.10 13.21
CA LEU A 443 -27.77 1.69 12.23
C LEU A 443 -27.89 3.22 12.41
N SER A 444 -28.09 3.69 13.64
CA SER A 444 -28.13 5.13 13.96
C SER A 444 -26.84 5.84 13.58
N ALA A 445 -25.68 5.16 13.78
CA ALA A 445 -24.39 5.68 13.39
C ALA A 445 -24.23 5.76 11.86
N VAL A 446 -24.67 4.73 11.12
CA VAL A 446 -24.67 4.73 9.65
C VAL A 446 -25.53 5.88 9.09
N PHE A 447 -26.73 6.10 9.63
CA PHE A 447 -27.57 7.24 9.23
C PHE A 447 -26.89 8.59 9.54
N SER A 448 -26.19 8.70 10.68
CA SER A 448 -25.42 9.90 10.99
C SER A 448 -24.28 10.11 10.00
N LEU A 449 -23.53 9.05 9.63
CA LEU A 449 -22.48 9.10 8.61
C LEU A 449 -23.03 9.55 7.25
N PHE A 450 -24.19 9.03 6.86
CA PHE A 450 -24.84 9.38 5.59
C PHE A 450 -25.08 10.90 5.46
N ARG A 451 -25.45 11.59 6.55
CA ARG A 451 -25.57 13.07 6.54
C ARG A 451 -24.25 13.76 6.22
N TYR A 452 -23.14 13.31 6.82
CA TYR A 452 -21.81 13.87 6.53
C TYR A 452 -21.38 13.62 5.09
N LEU A 453 -21.71 12.43 4.56
CA LEU A 453 -21.44 12.08 3.15
C LEU A 453 -22.23 12.95 2.18
N LEU A 454 -23.52 13.19 2.44
CA LEU A 454 -24.34 14.07 1.61
C LEU A 454 -23.80 15.50 1.57
N LEU A 455 -23.36 16.04 2.71
CA LEU A 455 -22.78 17.38 2.77
C LEU A 455 -21.46 17.46 1.98
N SER A 456 -20.60 16.46 2.13
CA SER A 456 -19.33 16.40 1.40
C SER A 456 -19.54 16.21 -0.12
N ALA A 457 -20.42 15.29 -0.51
CA ALA A 457 -20.75 15.05 -1.92
C ALA A 457 -21.43 16.27 -2.57
N GLY A 458 -22.34 16.92 -1.87
CA GLY A 458 -23.00 18.14 -2.36
C GLY A 458 -22.00 19.28 -2.62
N SER A 459 -21.03 19.46 -1.71
CA SER A 459 -19.94 20.44 -1.90
C SER A 459 -19.06 20.12 -3.10
N LEU A 460 -18.73 18.84 -3.34
CA LEU A 460 -17.94 18.41 -4.50
C LEU A 460 -18.70 18.58 -5.82
N VAL A 461 -19.98 18.24 -5.87
CA VAL A 461 -20.82 18.44 -7.04
C VAL A 461 -20.93 19.91 -7.39
N LEU A 462 -21.12 20.77 -6.38
CA LEU A 462 -21.16 22.22 -6.59
C LEU A 462 -19.81 22.73 -7.12
N LEU A 463 -18.70 22.30 -6.56
CA LEU A 463 -17.36 22.65 -7.06
C LEU A 463 -17.19 22.22 -8.53
N TYR A 464 -17.53 20.98 -8.87
CA TYR A 464 -17.44 20.46 -10.24
C TYR A 464 -18.29 21.27 -11.21
N THR A 465 -19.52 21.62 -10.86
CA THR A 465 -20.41 22.43 -11.73
C THR A 465 -19.86 23.83 -11.95
N VAL A 466 -19.31 24.47 -10.91
CA VAL A 466 -18.68 25.80 -11.03
C VAL A 466 -17.43 25.71 -11.94
N LEU A 467 -16.58 24.71 -11.74
CA LEU A 467 -15.40 24.52 -12.59
C LEU A 467 -15.78 24.32 -14.07
N LYS A 468 -16.79 23.50 -14.34
CA LYS A 468 -17.28 23.26 -15.72
C LYS A 468 -17.83 24.52 -16.40
N LEU A 469 -18.42 25.44 -15.62
CA LEU A 469 -18.96 26.70 -16.17
C LEU A 469 -17.87 27.73 -16.50
N PHE A 470 -16.75 27.74 -15.78
CA PHE A 470 -15.74 28.80 -15.89
C PHE A 470 -14.43 28.37 -16.54
N TYR A 471 -14.18 27.06 -16.75
CA TYR A 471 -12.93 26.55 -17.32
C TYR A 471 -13.18 25.65 -18.53
N SER A 472 -12.39 25.87 -19.59
CA SER A 472 -12.44 25.10 -20.83
C SER A 472 -11.92 23.66 -20.63
N GLU A 473 -12.29 22.76 -21.54
CA GLU A 473 -12.02 21.30 -21.43
C GLU A 473 -10.55 20.92 -21.24
N ARG A 474 -9.59 21.73 -21.67
CA ARG A 474 -8.15 21.42 -21.59
C ARG A 474 -7.51 21.59 -20.19
N SER A 475 -8.20 22.25 -19.25
CA SER A 475 -7.75 22.33 -17.84
C SER A 475 -8.12 21.08 -17.02
N PHE A 476 -8.75 20.10 -17.64
CA PHE A 476 -9.36 18.94 -16.97
C PHE A 476 -8.36 17.97 -16.32
N GLU A 477 -7.14 17.82 -16.82
CA GLU A 477 -6.19 16.83 -16.28
C GLU A 477 -5.78 17.14 -14.83
N THR A 478 -5.48 18.41 -14.55
CA THR A 478 -5.10 18.84 -13.19
C THR A 478 -6.29 18.76 -12.23
N ILE A 479 -7.49 19.09 -12.70
CA ILE A 479 -8.74 18.98 -11.95
C ILE A 479 -9.02 17.50 -11.65
N THR A 480 -8.77 16.61 -12.61
CA THR A 480 -8.96 15.16 -12.43
C THR A 480 -8.02 14.61 -11.35
N LEU A 481 -6.74 14.97 -11.36
CA LEU A 481 -5.76 14.50 -10.37
C LEU A 481 -6.15 14.93 -8.95
N VAL A 482 -6.56 16.20 -8.79
CA VAL A 482 -6.97 16.73 -7.47
C VAL A 482 -8.28 16.10 -7.02
N THR A 483 -9.22 15.85 -7.92
CA THR A 483 -10.49 15.15 -7.61
C THR A 483 -10.25 13.71 -7.19
N VAL A 484 -9.36 13.00 -7.88
CA VAL A 484 -8.96 11.63 -7.51
C VAL A 484 -8.31 11.61 -6.13
N GLY A 485 -7.40 12.56 -5.83
CA GLY A 485 -6.79 12.69 -4.50
C GLY A 485 -7.84 12.90 -3.40
N THR A 486 -8.83 13.75 -3.64
CA THR A 486 -9.93 14.00 -2.69
C THR A 486 -10.80 12.77 -2.47
N CYS A 487 -11.07 12.01 -3.53
CA CYS A 487 -11.82 10.75 -3.42
C CYS A 487 -11.05 9.71 -2.57
N ILE A 488 -9.73 9.62 -2.74
CA ILE A 488 -8.88 8.71 -1.93
C ILE A 488 -8.92 9.10 -0.45
N VAL A 489 -8.75 10.40 -0.13
CA VAL A 489 -8.83 10.89 1.26
C VAL A 489 -10.21 10.66 1.85
N SER A 490 -11.28 10.92 1.10
CA SER A 490 -12.66 10.66 1.55
C SER A 490 -12.87 9.17 1.84
N ALA A 491 -12.40 8.28 0.98
CA ALA A 491 -12.49 6.84 1.19
C ALA A 491 -11.73 6.38 2.45
N ALA A 492 -10.55 6.94 2.71
CA ALA A 492 -9.79 6.66 3.92
C ALA A 492 -10.52 7.12 5.20
N LEU A 493 -11.08 8.33 5.18
CA LEU A 493 -11.88 8.85 6.31
C LEU A 493 -13.14 8.00 6.55
N ILE A 494 -13.85 7.60 5.51
CA ILE A 494 -15.02 6.71 5.60
C ILE A 494 -14.62 5.35 6.20
N ALA A 495 -13.48 4.80 5.80
CA ALA A 495 -12.97 3.55 6.36
C ALA A 495 -12.66 3.67 7.86
N ILE A 496 -12.01 4.77 8.28
CA ILE A 496 -11.73 5.06 9.69
C ILE A 496 -13.04 5.17 10.48
N ILE A 497 -14.02 5.93 9.97
CA ILE A 497 -15.34 6.08 10.62
C ILE A 497 -16.07 4.73 10.68
N GLY A 498 -15.97 3.91 9.62
CA GLY A 498 -16.52 2.55 9.61
C GLY A 498 -15.95 1.68 10.73
N LEU A 499 -14.63 1.74 10.97
CA LEU A 499 -13.98 1.05 12.07
C LEU A 499 -14.48 1.54 13.44
N LEU A 500 -14.71 2.86 13.59
CA LEU A 500 -15.26 3.43 14.82
C LEU A 500 -16.71 2.98 15.05
N ILE A 501 -17.53 2.94 14.00
CA ILE A 501 -18.92 2.44 14.06
C ILE A 501 -18.95 0.96 14.47
N TYR A 502 -17.98 0.17 14.02
CA TYR A 502 -17.89 -1.25 14.39
C TYR A 502 -17.70 -1.45 15.91
N GLN A 503 -17.11 -0.49 16.61
CA GLN A 503 -16.90 -0.54 18.06
C GLN A 503 -18.17 -0.20 18.88
N LEU A 504 -19.27 0.20 18.24
CA LEU A 504 -20.55 0.42 18.92
C LEU A 504 -21.30 -0.90 19.17
N PRO A 505 -22.11 -0.98 20.23
CA PRO A 505 -22.51 0.06 21.18
C PRO A 505 -21.49 0.31 22.30
N ASN A 506 -21.71 1.41 23.04
CA ASN A 506 -20.92 1.72 24.23
C ASN A 506 -21.26 0.78 25.41
N LEU A 507 -20.28 0.55 26.22
CA LEU A 507 -20.46 -0.14 27.48
C LEU A 507 -21.19 0.78 28.49
N SER A 508 -22.05 0.17 29.32
CA SER A 508 -22.62 0.80 30.51
C SER A 508 -21.55 0.96 31.60
N GLN A 509 -21.87 1.59 32.73
CA GLN A 509 -20.97 1.62 33.87
C GLN A 509 -20.59 0.22 34.35
N LYS A 510 -21.54 -0.72 34.40
CA LYS A 510 -21.30 -2.12 34.71
C LYS A 510 -20.34 -2.76 33.71
N GLY A 511 -20.57 -2.51 32.42
CA GLY A 511 -19.70 -3.01 31.34
C GLY A 511 -18.29 -2.43 31.38
N VAL A 512 -18.14 -1.14 31.75
CA VAL A 512 -16.82 -0.50 31.93
C VAL A 512 -16.06 -1.10 33.09
N ALA A 513 -16.71 -1.25 34.26
CA ALA A 513 -16.09 -1.88 35.43
C ALA A 513 -15.64 -3.32 35.12
N ALA A 514 -16.48 -4.10 34.42
CA ALA A 514 -16.14 -5.44 33.96
C ALA A 514 -14.96 -5.44 32.97
N LYS A 515 -14.88 -4.44 32.07
CA LYS A 515 -13.76 -4.28 31.15
C LYS A 515 -12.46 -4.00 31.88
N GLU A 516 -12.49 -3.12 32.88
CA GLU A 516 -11.33 -2.81 33.72
C GLU A 516 -10.84 -4.05 34.47
N HIS A 517 -11.77 -4.83 35.03
CA HIS A 517 -11.47 -6.10 35.70
C HIS A 517 -10.84 -7.12 34.72
N LEU A 518 -11.43 -7.30 33.53
CA LEU A 518 -10.92 -8.22 32.52
C LEU A 518 -9.53 -7.83 32.00
N LEU A 519 -9.28 -6.52 31.81
CA LEU A 519 -7.95 -6.02 31.42
C LEU A 519 -6.93 -6.23 32.55
N GLY A 520 -7.36 -6.10 33.82
CA GLY A 520 -6.54 -6.44 34.98
C GLY A 520 -6.19 -7.92 35.04
N LEU A 521 -7.17 -8.79 34.74
CA LEU A 521 -6.96 -10.23 34.62
C LEU A 521 -6.04 -10.60 33.46
N GLU A 522 -6.17 -9.94 32.32
CA GLU A 522 -5.26 -10.09 31.18
C GLU A 522 -3.82 -9.75 31.58
N GLN A 523 -3.60 -8.59 32.21
CA GLN A 523 -2.29 -8.20 32.73
C GLN A 523 -1.72 -9.20 33.75
N TYR A 524 -2.56 -9.75 34.62
CA TYR A 524 -2.13 -10.81 35.52
C TYR A 524 -1.65 -12.04 34.76
N MET A 525 -2.43 -12.53 33.80
CA MET A 525 -2.07 -13.69 32.99
C MET A 525 -0.81 -13.48 32.14
N GLU A 526 -0.54 -12.24 31.69
CA GLU A 526 0.68 -11.89 30.95
C GLU A 526 1.94 -11.91 31.84
N VAL A 527 1.83 -11.38 33.05
CA VAL A 527 2.98 -11.22 33.97
C VAL A 527 3.24 -12.51 34.78
N ALA A 528 2.26 -13.39 34.90
CA ALA A 528 2.40 -14.70 35.52
C ALA A 528 3.55 -15.56 34.96
N GLU A 529 4.15 -15.14 33.83
CA GLU A 529 5.28 -15.78 33.16
C GLU A 529 6.67 -15.40 33.74
N LYS A 530 6.79 -14.28 34.52
CA LYS A 530 8.08 -13.79 35.04
C LYS A 530 8.11 -13.66 36.57
N GLU A 531 8.69 -14.62 37.24
CA GLU A 531 9.33 -14.53 38.56
C GLU A 531 8.47 -14.18 39.81
N ARG A 532 7.16 -13.86 39.70
CA ARG A 532 6.32 -13.49 40.85
C ARG A 532 5.18 -14.46 41.19
N MET A 533 5.08 -15.60 40.50
CA MET A 533 4.10 -16.65 40.85
C MET A 533 4.45 -17.38 42.12
N ASP A 534 5.72 -17.37 42.54
CA ASP A 534 6.23 -18.19 43.64
C ASP A 534 5.71 -17.79 45.03
N PHE A 535 5.05 -16.63 45.19
CA PHE A 535 4.72 -16.15 46.52
C PHE A 535 3.22 -16.17 46.90
N HIS A 536 2.29 -15.94 45.98
CA HIS A 536 0.85 -15.87 46.29
C HIS A 536 -0.05 -16.83 45.51
N PHE A 537 0.38 -17.31 44.34
CA PHE A 537 -0.42 -18.17 43.46
C PHE A 537 0.44 -19.23 42.79
N ASP A 538 1.14 -20.00 43.63
CA ASP A 538 1.89 -21.17 43.20
C ASP A 538 0.91 -22.19 42.59
N PRO A 539 1.02 -22.54 41.29
CA PRO A 539 0.18 -23.56 40.68
C PRO A 539 0.22 -24.88 41.42
N GLU A 540 1.36 -25.24 42.03
CA GLU A 540 1.51 -26.45 42.80
C GLU A 540 0.65 -26.44 44.07
N LYS A 541 0.36 -25.26 44.63
CA LYS A 541 -0.47 -25.11 45.83
C LYS A 541 -1.95 -24.93 45.53
N ASN A 542 -2.33 -24.40 44.34
CA ASN A 542 -3.70 -24.08 43.96
C ASN A 542 -4.04 -24.47 42.52
N PRO A 543 -3.97 -25.74 42.12
CA PRO A 543 -4.28 -26.19 40.75
C PRO A 543 -5.73 -25.87 40.34
N GLU A 544 -6.67 -25.88 41.30
CA GLU A 544 -8.08 -25.56 41.06
C GLU A 544 -8.31 -24.12 40.59
N LEU A 545 -7.51 -23.14 41.07
CA LEU A 545 -7.61 -21.76 40.61
C LEU A 545 -7.15 -21.61 39.14
N PHE A 546 -6.08 -22.31 38.77
CA PHE A 546 -5.59 -22.35 37.42
C PHE A 546 -6.60 -22.95 36.44
N GLU A 547 -7.23 -24.04 36.88
CA GLU A 547 -8.29 -24.69 36.12
C GLU A 547 -9.50 -23.77 35.96
N LYS A 548 -9.96 -23.09 37.02
CA LYS A 548 -11.07 -22.15 37.02
C LYS A 548 -10.86 -20.97 36.02
N LEU A 549 -9.63 -20.49 35.87
CA LEU A 549 -9.31 -19.40 34.96
C LEU A 549 -9.03 -19.85 33.52
N LEU A 550 -8.95 -21.14 33.22
CA LEU A 550 -8.69 -21.69 31.91
C LEU A 550 -9.68 -21.19 30.81
N PRO A 551 -11.00 -21.08 31.06
CA PRO A 551 -11.92 -20.51 30.08
C PRO A 551 -11.58 -19.07 29.71
N TYR A 552 -11.16 -18.24 30.65
CA TYR A 552 -10.70 -16.88 30.42
C TYR A 552 -9.36 -16.84 29.68
N ALA A 553 -8.44 -17.75 29.96
CA ALA A 553 -7.19 -17.87 29.21
C ALA A 553 -7.44 -18.19 27.73
N VAL A 554 -8.43 -19.04 27.42
CA VAL A 554 -8.87 -19.34 26.05
C VAL A 554 -9.52 -18.11 25.41
N LEU A 555 -10.39 -17.42 26.15
CA LEU A 555 -11.06 -16.21 25.68
C LEU A 555 -10.06 -15.11 25.30
N LEU A 556 -9.07 -14.87 26.16
CA LEU A 556 -8.00 -13.87 25.97
C LEU A 556 -6.94 -14.31 24.94
N GLY A 557 -6.94 -15.59 24.54
CA GLY A 557 -5.96 -16.13 23.58
C GLY A 557 -4.63 -16.51 24.20
N MET A 558 -4.59 -16.66 25.52
CA MET A 558 -3.38 -16.98 26.32
C MET A 558 -3.28 -18.47 26.68
N GLN A 559 -4.17 -19.32 26.12
CA GLN A 559 -4.25 -20.74 26.47
C GLN A 559 -2.91 -21.50 26.38
N LYS A 560 -2.08 -21.19 25.37
CA LYS A 560 -0.78 -21.86 25.18
C LYS A 560 0.20 -21.59 26.32
N ARG A 561 0.18 -20.36 26.83
CA ARG A 561 1.04 -19.94 27.92
C ARG A 561 0.51 -20.49 29.25
N TRP A 562 -0.81 -20.35 29.44
CA TRP A 562 -1.47 -20.75 30.65
C TRP A 562 -1.33 -22.26 30.94
N ILE A 563 -1.49 -23.13 29.94
CA ILE A 563 -1.39 -24.58 30.09
C ILE A 563 0.04 -25.04 30.33
N LYS A 564 1.07 -24.37 29.87
CA LYS A 564 2.47 -24.75 30.19
C LYS A 564 2.73 -24.80 31.69
N HIS A 565 1.96 -24.09 32.50
CA HIS A 565 2.03 -24.16 33.95
C HIS A 565 1.26 -25.37 34.47
N LEU A 566 0.14 -25.75 33.85
CA LEU A 566 -0.60 -26.99 34.21
C LEU A 566 0.16 -28.25 33.77
N ASP A 567 0.86 -28.24 32.65
CA ASP A 567 1.69 -29.38 32.18
C ASP A 567 2.80 -29.76 33.21
N LYS A 568 3.26 -28.80 34.03
CA LYS A 568 4.25 -29.04 35.08
C LYS A 568 3.68 -29.71 36.33
N LEU A 569 2.36 -29.69 36.53
CA LEU A 569 1.68 -30.07 37.75
C LEU A 569 1.19 -31.52 37.77
N ASP A 570 1.37 -32.29 36.71
CA ASP A 570 0.77 -33.63 36.53
C ASP A 570 -0.73 -33.68 36.88
N HIS A 571 -1.41 -32.51 36.77
CA HIS A 571 -2.83 -32.35 37.05
C HIS A 571 -3.67 -32.74 35.87
N GLN A 572 -4.51 -33.77 36.03
CA GLN A 572 -5.46 -34.18 34.98
C GLN A 572 -6.88 -33.69 35.35
N PRO A 573 -7.48 -32.83 34.52
CA PRO A 573 -8.81 -32.32 34.81
C PRO A 573 -9.87 -33.42 34.66
N ASN A 574 -10.77 -33.54 35.59
CA ASN A 574 -11.84 -34.56 35.61
C ASN A 574 -12.82 -34.49 34.42
N TRP A 575 -12.91 -33.33 33.76
CA TRP A 575 -13.78 -33.10 32.61
C TRP A 575 -13.16 -33.51 31.27
N TYR A 576 -11.86 -33.87 31.23
CA TYR A 576 -11.16 -34.32 30.03
C TYR A 576 -10.69 -35.76 30.19
N HIS A 577 -10.79 -36.55 29.12
CA HIS A 577 -10.24 -37.90 29.06
C HIS A 577 -9.67 -38.17 27.65
N SER A 578 -8.55 -38.90 27.57
CA SER A 578 -7.96 -39.40 26.33
C SER A 578 -7.93 -40.91 26.32
N SER A 579 -8.53 -41.56 25.33
CA SER A 579 -8.48 -43.02 25.17
C SER A 579 -7.08 -43.55 24.85
N SER A 580 -6.17 -42.69 24.32
CA SER A 580 -4.78 -43.03 24.04
C SER A 580 -3.83 -42.87 25.23
N GLY A 581 -4.36 -42.58 26.44
CA GLY A 581 -3.55 -42.33 27.64
C GLY A 581 -2.73 -41.03 27.57
N GLN A 582 -2.92 -40.18 26.57
CA GLN A 582 -2.25 -38.89 26.49
C GLN A 582 -2.79 -37.97 27.57
N GLN A 583 -1.89 -37.39 28.36
CA GLN A 583 -2.23 -36.39 29.36
C GLN A 583 -2.81 -35.14 28.72
N PHE A 584 -3.69 -34.44 29.47
CA PHE A 584 -4.19 -33.14 29.08
C PHE A 584 -3.03 -32.15 28.92
N SER A 585 -2.91 -31.48 27.78
CA SER A 585 -1.77 -30.62 27.46
C SER A 585 -2.21 -29.42 26.63
N ALA A 586 -1.31 -28.48 26.45
CA ALA A 586 -1.51 -27.34 25.55
C ALA A 586 -1.89 -27.78 24.12
N THR A 587 -1.34 -28.90 23.65
CA THR A 587 -1.64 -29.47 22.35
C THR A 587 -3.07 -30.00 22.27
N SER A 588 -3.52 -30.75 23.27
CA SER A 588 -4.88 -31.31 23.36
C SER A 588 -5.93 -30.18 23.43
N LEU A 589 -5.70 -29.13 24.22
CA LEU A 589 -6.60 -27.97 24.28
C LEU A 589 -6.65 -27.21 22.96
N ASN A 590 -5.50 -26.93 22.33
CA ASN A 590 -5.47 -26.28 21.02
C ASN A 590 -6.22 -27.11 19.96
N SER A 591 -6.13 -28.44 20.01
CA SER A 591 -6.86 -29.33 19.12
C SER A 591 -8.36 -29.26 19.36
N VAL A 592 -8.81 -29.18 20.60
CA VAL A 592 -10.24 -28.94 20.95
C VAL A 592 -10.70 -27.59 20.40
N VAL A 593 -9.96 -26.50 20.66
CA VAL A 593 -10.30 -25.16 20.16
C VAL A 593 -10.30 -25.11 18.63
N SER A 594 -9.35 -25.77 17.96
CA SER A 594 -9.25 -25.81 16.50
C SER A 594 -10.38 -26.62 15.87
N SER A 595 -10.82 -27.72 16.51
CA SER A 595 -11.95 -28.51 16.04
C SER A 595 -13.25 -27.71 16.06
N MET A 596 -13.38 -26.75 16.98
CA MET A 596 -14.51 -25.82 17.05
C MET A 596 -14.45 -24.74 15.96
N ASN A 597 -13.26 -24.22 15.68
CA ASN A 597 -13.09 -23.27 14.57
C ASN A 597 -13.56 -23.89 13.25
N SER A 598 -13.15 -25.13 12.97
CA SER A 598 -13.60 -25.86 11.75
C SER A 598 -15.09 -26.17 11.75
N SER A 599 -15.74 -26.19 12.90
CA SER A 599 -17.19 -26.44 13.02
C SER A 599 -18.04 -25.24 12.61
N THR A 600 -17.50 -24.02 12.72
CA THR A 600 -18.21 -22.75 12.50
C THR A 600 -17.93 -22.11 11.14
N THR A 601 -16.82 -22.46 10.48
CA THR A 601 -16.49 -21.96 9.13
C THR A 601 -17.30 -22.73 8.10
N GLY A 602 -18.42 -22.16 7.65
CA GLY A 602 -19.11 -22.60 6.45
C GLY A 602 -18.22 -22.36 5.23
N ALA A 603 -18.28 -23.27 4.24
CA ALA A 603 -17.61 -23.12 2.93
C ALA A 603 -18.15 -21.86 2.24
N GLY A 604 -17.53 -20.69 2.44
CA GLY A 604 -18.00 -19.42 1.88
C GLY A 604 -17.38 -18.16 2.47
N SER A 605 -16.25 -18.20 3.15
CA SER A 605 -15.47 -17.00 3.37
C SER A 605 -13.99 -17.27 3.08
N ALA A 606 -13.57 -16.90 1.87
CA ALA A 606 -12.16 -16.63 1.59
C ALA A 606 -11.75 -15.44 2.47
N GLY A 607 -11.36 -15.72 3.69
CA GLY A 607 -10.72 -14.76 4.58
C GLY A 607 -9.35 -14.47 4.02
N GLY A 608 -9.12 -13.21 3.64
CA GLY A 608 -7.83 -12.72 3.19
C GLY A 608 -6.73 -13.04 4.19
N GLY A 609 -5.93 -14.04 3.87
CA GLY A 609 -4.63 -14.24 4.46
C GLY A 609 -3.67 -13.26 3.81
N PHE A 610 -3.14 -12.32 4.57
CA PHE A 610 -1.95 -11.58 4.16
C PHE A 610 -0.78 -12.57 4.11
N GLY A 611 -0.52 -13.08 2.94
CA GLY A 611 0.65 -13.88 2.64
C GLY A 611 1.79 -12.97 2.19
N GLY A 612 2.94 -13.10 2.82
CA GLY A 612 4.16 -12.40 2.50
C GLY A 612 4.60 -12.66 1.07
N GLY A 613 4.79 -11.58 0.30
CA GLY A 613 5.39 -11.60 -1.02
C GLY A 613 6.90 -11.78 -0.91
N GLY A 614 7.41 -12.87 -1.46
CA GLY A 614 8.81 -13.05 -1.75
C GLY A 614 9.17 -12.28 -3.03
N GLY A 615 10.08 -11.30 -2.93
CA GLY A 615 10.69 -10.63 -4.06
C GLY A 615 11.75 -11.53 -4.70
N GLY A 616 11.63 -11.78 -5.99
CA GLY A 616 12.65 -12.36 -6.83
C GLY A 616 13.18 -11.30 -7.80
N SER A 617 14.52 -11.13 -7.77
CA SER A 617 15.27 -10.31 -8.72
C SER A 617 15.18 -10.90 -10.11
N ARG A 618 15.02 -10.03 -11.12
CA ARG A 618 15.30 -10.31 -12.54
C ARG A 618 16.43 -9.43 -13.03
#